data_d77ebf182a457dfd287041de826f9fcd
#
_entry.id   d77ebf182a457dfd287041de826f9fcd
#
_cell.length_a   1.000
_cell.length_b   1.000
_cell.length_c   1.000
_cell.angle_alpha   90.00
_cell.angle_beta   90.00
_cell.angle_gamma   90.00
#
_symmetry.space_group_name_H-M   'P 1'
#
loop_
_entity.id
_entity.type
_entity.pdbx_description
1 polymer ?
#
loop_
_entity_poly.entity_id
_entity_poly.type
_entity_poly.pdbx_seq_one_letter_code
_entity_poly.pdbx_strand_id
1 'polypeptide(L)'
;ITSAPSLIKECDVIIDALLGTGLQRSVSDQWSDLIDLVNHSGKPVISVDIPSGLYADTGCIAGNAIKADITVCFIGLKQGMFTADAGDVCGEVVLDDLGLPEQAYKKVSCDARLIDSPNYDLLPERKSASHKGRFGHVLIVGGNKGMPGAVILAARAALRSGAGLVTILTEETNLAAIAQAVPEAMVKVYSLGDDDVFSETLTDSITHIAIGMGLGQDEWSSALLKHCISIKKPLLVDADGLNLLASSMQDKETISSPLVITPHPGEAARLLSGTGTDTNEALSSADIQKDRFASIRKLRARFDDVKSCTVVLKGAGSLIYDGQQLLLCNQGNAAMASPGMGDVLSGICIGLMAQLMHPSSGEAEAEVSLSEITALAVCLHAGAADRYTKGKTRGLLASDVIDTLPEL
;
A
#
# COMPACT_ATOMS: atom_id res chain seq x y z
N ILE A 1 24.83 -30.22 -18.00
CA ILE A 1 25.00 -29.79 -16.60
C ILE A 1 26.33 -30.29 -16.01
N THR A 2 26.82 -31.48 -16.37
CA THR A 2 28.08 -32.05 -15.83
C THR A 2 29.34 -31.19 -16.02
N SER A 3 29.38 -30.32 -17.05
CA SER A 3 30.52 -29.41 -17.32
C SER A 3 30.30 -28.01 -16.72
N ALA A 4 29.14 -27.70 -16.15
CA ALA A 4 28.82 -26.37 -15.63
C ALA A 4 29.81 -25.88 -14.55
N PRO A 5 30.26 -26.68 -13.56
CA PRO A 5 31.16 -26.21 -12.53
C PRO A 5 32.53 -25.72 -13.05
N SER A 6 33.06 -26.32 -14.11
CA SER A 6 34.32 -25.86 -14.71
C SER A 6 34.15 -24.61 -15.52
N LEU A 7 33.08 -24.51 -16.32
CA LEU A 7 32.77 -23.33 -17.13
C LEU A 7 32.50 -22.09 -16.26
N ILE A 8 31.76 -22.25 -15.17
CA ILE A 8 31.46 -21.15 -14.23
C ILE A 8 32.76 -20.63 -13.55
N LYS A 9 33.71 -21.48 -13.25
CA LYS A 9 35.01 -21.05 -12.71
C LYS A 9 35.83 -20.21 -13.69
N GLU A 10 35.75 -20.52 -14.97
CA GLU A 10 36.56 -19.91 -16.03
C GLU A 10 35.92 -18.63 -16.63
N CYS A 11 34.61 -18.40 -16.45
CA CYS A 11 33.96 -17.23 -17.00
C CYS A 11 34.11 -16.00 -16.08
N ASP A 12 33.96 -14.79 -16.67
CA ASP A 12 33.92 -13.51 -15.97
C ASP A 12 32.50 -13.06 -15.64
N VAL A 13 31.53 -13.49 -16.42
CA VAL A 13 30.10 -13.13 -16.27
C VAL A 13 29.23 -14.33 -16.68
N ILE A 14 28.08 -14.47 -16.06
CA ILE A 14 27.10 -15.50 -16.37
C ILE A 14 25.88 -14.83 -17.02
N ILE A 15 25.43 -15.37 -18.15
CA ILE A 15 24.17 -14.98 -18.78
C ILE A 15 23.14 -16.07 -18.47
N ASP A 16 22.09 -15.70 -17.72
CA ASP A 16 20.97 -16.57 -17.42
C ASP A 16 19.89 -16.46 -18.50
N ALA A 17 19.65 -17.54 -19.20
CA ALA A 17 18.58 -17.70 -20.21
C ALA A 17 17.98 -19.11 -20.16
N LEU A 18 17.88 -19.71 -18.95
CA LEU A 18 17.47 -21.10 -18.78
C LEU A 18 15.95 -21.27 -18.84
N LEU A 19 15.21 -20.44 -18.11
CA LEU A 19 13.74 -20.49 -17.95
C LEU A 19 13.18 -19.08 -18.10
N GLY A 20 12.14 -18.92 -18.90
CA GLY A 20 11.51 -17.63 -19.19
C GLY A 20 10.10 -17.52 -18.60
N THR A 21 9.30 -16.60 -19.16
CA THR A 21 7.93 -16.27 -18.72
C THR A 21 6.92 -17.42 -18.81
N GLY A 22 7.24 -18.49 -19.55
CA GLY A 22 6.40 -19.69 -19.66
C GLY A 22 6.53 -20.66 -18.47
N LEU A 23 7.25 -20.32 -17.41
CA LEU A 23 7.40 -21.17 -16.24
C LEU A 23 6.06 -21.32 -15.50
N GLN A 24 5.60 -22.60 -15.35
CA GLN A 24 4.32 -22.91 -14.68
C GLN A 24 4.46 -23.93 -13.53
N ARG A 25 5.68 -24.41 -13.28
CA ARG A 25 5.95 -25.42 -12.25
C ARG A 25 7.17 -25.04 -11.44
N SER A 26 7.27 -25.57 -10.23
CA SER A 26 8.46 -25.40 -9.41
C SER A 26 9.69 -25.94 -10.09
N VAL A 27 10.78 -25.19 -9.95
CA VAL A 27 12.12 -25.61 -10.35
C VAL A 27 12.59 -26.69 -9.38
N SER A 28 13.04 -27.82 -9.91
CA SER A 28 13.46 -28.97 -9.09
C SER A 28 14.71 -29.61 -9.65
N ASP A 29 15.27 -30.51 -8.87
CA ASP A 29 16.36 -31.41 -9.23
C ASP A 29 17.57 -30.67 -9.86
N GLN A 30 18.02 -31.15 -10.99
CA GLN A 30 19.22 -30.64 -11.68
C GLN A 30 19.16 -29.15 -12.04
N TRP A 31 17.97 -28.61 -12.25
CA TRP A 31 17.81 -27.18 -12.52
C TRP A 31 18.02 -26.36 -11.25
N SER A 32 17.51 -26.83 -10.12
CA SER A 32 17.74 -26.20 -8.81
C SER A 32 19.22 -26.24 -8.43
N ASP A 33 19.87 -27.39 -8.62
CA ASP A 33 21.31 -27.55 -8.37
C ASP A 33 22.14 -26.59 -9.22
N LEU A 34 21.76 -26.39 -10.50
CA LEU A 34 22.44 -25.44 -11.38
C LEU A 34 22.26 -24.00 -10.94
N ILE A 35 21.05 -23.62 -10.54
CA ILE A 35 20.75 -22.30 -10.00
C ILE A 35 21.57 -22.05 -8.73
N ASP A 36 21.64 -23.02 -7.82
CA ASP A 36 22.46 -22.90 -6.61
C ASP A 36 23.94 -22.72 -6.94
N LEU A 37 24.45 -23.48 -7.93
CA LEU A 37 25.83 -23.35 -8.38
C LEU A 37 26.12 -21.94 -8.93
N VAL A 38 25.20 -21.36 -9.70
CA VAL A 38 25.32 -19.99 -10.22
C VAL A 38 25.29 -18.99 -9.08
N ASN A 39 24.28 -19.07 -8.19
CA ASN A 39 24.12 -18.15 -7.07
C ASN A 39 25.30 -18.16 -6.08
N HIS A 40 26.01 -19.30 -5.95
CA HIS A 40 27.17 -19.40 -5.08
C HIS A 40 28.51 -19.15 -5.81
N SER A 41 28.47 -18.83 -7.11
CA SER A 41 29.72 -18.67 -7.91
C SER A 41 30.50 -17.39 -7.58
N GLY A 42 29.78 -16.36 -7.05
CA GLY A 42 30.34 -15.01 -6.85
C GLY A 42 30.63 -14.26 -8.15
N LYS A 43 30.12 -14.75 -9.29
CA LYS A 43 30.25 -14.08 -10.59
C LYS A 43 29.06 -13.13 -10.81
N PRO A 44 29.24 -12.02 -11.52
CA PRO A 44 28.13 -11.19 -12.00
C PRO A 44 27.17 -12.01 -12.87
N VAL A 45 25.88 -11.83 -12.65
CA VAL A 45 24.80 -12.54 -13.37
C VAL A 45 23.89 -11.55 -14.07
N ILE A 46 23.69 -11.75 -15.37
CA ILE A 46 22.72 -11.00 -16.18
C ILE A 46 21.62 -11.96 -16.61
N SER A 47 20.38 -11.70 -16.19
CA SER A 47 19.22 -12.49 -16.63
C SER A 47 18.59 -11.88 -17.88
N VAL A 48 18.26 -12.77 -18.83
CA VAL A 48 17.60 -12.45 -20.09
C VAL A 48 16.10 -12.51 -19.87
N ASP A 49 15.41 -11.40 -20.04
CA ASP A 49 13.97 -11.18 -19.94
C ASP A 49 13.41 -11.30 -18.51
N ILE A 50 13.74 -12.35 -17.76
CA ILE A 50 13.35 -12.58 -16.38
C ILE A 50 14.33 -13.55 -15.71
N PRO A 51 14.66 -13.42 -14.42
CA PRO A 51 15.48 -14.40 -13.73
C PRO A 51 14.85 -15.79 -13.75
N SER A 52 15.63 -16.79 -14.15
CA SER A 52 15.16 -18.18 -14.18
C SER A 52 14.70 -18.62 -12.80
N GLY A 53 13.45 -19.08 -12.71
CA GLY A 53 12.82 -19.50 -11.47
C GLY A 53 11.89 -18.47 -10.83
N LEU A 54 11.76 -17.26 -11.39
CA LEU A 54 10.77 -16.27 -10.98
C LEU A 54 9.51 -16.39 -11.83
N TYR A 55 8.31 -16.39 -11.22
CA TYR A 55 7.05 -16.33 -11.94
C TYR A 55 6.78 -14.91 -12.44
N ALA A 56 6.63 -14.74 -13.76
CA ALA A 56 6.44 -13.45 -14.41
C ALA A 56 5.15 -12.72 -13.96
N ASP A 57 4.10 -13.47 -13.66
CA ASP A 57 2.79 -12.91 -13.31
C ASP A 57 2.67 -12.57 -11.82
N THR A 58 3.33 -13.31 -10.94
CA THR A 58 3.13 -13.18 -9.49
C THR A 58 4.31 -12.62 -8.72
N GLY A 59 5.53 -12.75 -9.26
CA GLY A 59 6.77 -12.36 -8.58
C GLY A 59 7.22 -13.32 -7.48
N CYS A 60 6.59 -14.49 -7.37
CA CYS A 60 7.00 -15.52 -6.44
C CYS A 60 8.11 -16.39 -7.03
N ILE A 61 9.02 -16.87 -6.16
CA ILE A 61 10.04 -17.83 -6.54
C ILE A 61 9.43 -19.21 -6.70
N ALA A 62 9.68 -19.85 -7.83
CA ALA A 62 9.21 -21.20 -8.16
C ALA A 62 10.11 -22.30 -7.56
N GLY A 63 10.25 -22.33 -6.24
CA GLY A 63 11.13 -23.25 -5.52
C GLY A 63 12.57 -22.74 -5.41
N ASN A 64 13.22 -22.39 -6.52
CA ASN A 64 14.54 -21.75 -6.56
C ASN A 64 14.62 -20.77 -7.74
N ALA A 65 15.43 -19.70 -7.62
CA ALA A 65 15.59 -18.71 -8.68
C ALA A 65 17.04 -18.19 -8.74
N ILE A 66 17.45 -17.81 -9.95
CA ILE A 66 18.69 -17.06 -10.18
C ILE A 66 18.60 -15.70 -9.48
N LYS A 67 19.67 -15.31 -8.79
CA LYS A 67 19.87 -13.97 -8.26
C LYS A 67 20.70 -13.18 -9.25
N ALA A 68 20.02 -12.39 -10.08
CA ALA A 68 20.67 -11.55 -11.07
C ALA A 68 21.18 -10.26 -10.43
N ASP A 69 22.29 -9.72 -10.94
CA ASP A 69 22.71 -8.35 -10.68
C ASP A 69 21.97 -7.38 -11.60
N ILE A 70 21.68 -7.82 -12.84
CA ILE A 70 20.93 -7.06 -13.83
C ILE A 70 19.95 -8.01 -14.52
N THR A 71 18.73 -7.56 -14.73
CA THR A 71 17.75 -8.23 -15.59
C THR A 71 17.41 -7.36 -16.78
N VAL A 72 17.76 -7.79 -18.00
CA VAL A 72 17.40 -7.09 -19.24
C VAL A 72 16.04 -7.64 -19.72
N CYS A 73 15.01 -6.85 -19.49
CA CYS A 73 13.62 -7.19 -19.81
C CYS A 73 13.29 -6.69 -21.21
N PHE A 74 12.66 -7.51 -22.04
CA PHE A 74 12.37 -7.17 -23.43
C PHE A 74 10.91 -6.79 -23.67
N ILE A 75 10.71 -5.76 -24.52
CA ILE A 75 9.42 -5.29 -25.05
C ILE A 75 8.52 -4.71 -23.97
N GLY A 76 8.24 -5.45 -22.91
CA GLY A 76 7.34 -5.01 -21.83
C GLY A 76 7.75 -5.57 -20.48
N LEU A 77 7.66 -4.73 -19.45
CA LEU A 77 7.93 -5.14 -18.07
C LEU A 77 6.91 -6.20 -17.63
N LYS A 78 7.38 -7.23 -16.93
CA LYS A 78 6.51 -8.25 -16.33
C LYS A 78 6.12 -7.79 -14.93
N GLN A 79 4.83 -7.79 -14.63
CA GLN A 79 4.31 -7.29 -13.35
C GLN A 79 4.95 -7.98 -12.12
N GLY A 80 5.27 -9.27 -12.22
CA GLY A 80 5.90 -10.03 -11.16
C GLY A 80 7.31 -9.55 -10.80
N MET A 81 8.02 -8.84 -11.68
CA MET A 81 9.37 -8.33 -11.41
C MET A 81 9.41 -7.21 -10.35
N PHE A 82 8.28 -6.68 -9.93
CA PHE A 82 8.19 -5.52 -9.04
C PHE A 82 7.39 -5.80 -7.75
N THR A 83 7.15 -7.07 -7.44
CA THR A 83 6.39 -7.46 -6.25
C THR A 83 6.86 -8.79 -5.68
N ALA A 84 6.36 -9.16 -4.51
CA ALA A 84 6.66 -10.41 -3.79
C ALA A 84 8.17 -10.64 -3.60
N ASP A 85 8.73 -11.73 -4.13
CA ASP A 85 10.14 -12.11 -3.95
C ASP A 85 11.08 -11.45 -4.98
N ALA A 86 10.54 -10.75 -5.96
CA ALA A 86 11.30 -10.26 -7.11
C ALA A 86 12.45 -9.31 -6.75
N GLY A 87 12.27 -8.50 -5.70
CA GLY A 87 13.31 -7.58 -5.21
C GLY A 87 14.59 -8.27 -4.76
N ASP A 88 14.54 -9.56 -4.40
CA ASP A 88 15.69 -10.35 -3.95
C ASP A 88 16.42 -11.04 -5.10
N VAL A 89 15.85 -11.04 -6.33
CA VAL A 89 16.38 -11.85 -7.44
C VAL A 89 16.53 -11.10 -8.76
N CYS A 90 15.82 -9.99 -9.00
CA CYS A 90 15.88 -9.28 -10.30
C CYS A 90 17.11 -8.38 -10.45
N GLY A 91 17.70 -7.90 -9.35
CA GLY A 91 18.73 -6.87 -9.42
C GLY A 91 18.20 -5.57 -10.08
N GLU A 92 19.05 -4.89 -10.84
CA GLU A 92 18.64 -3.74 -11.65
C GLU A 92 17.84 -4.22 -12.87
N VAL A 93 16.61 -3.70 -13.03
CA VAL A 93 15.75 -4.04 -14.17
C VAL A 93 15.90 -3.00 -15.26
N VAL A 94 16.39 -3.42 -16.43
CA VAL A 94 16.57 -2.58 -17.62
C VAL A 94 15.58 -3.03 -18.69
N LEU A 95 14.76 -2.12 -19.21
CA LEU A 95 13.85 -2.40 -20.32
C LEU A 95 14.52 -2.08 -21.66
N ASP A 96 14.51 -3.04 -22.57
CA ASP A 96 14.87 -2.86 -23.97
C ASP A 96 13.64 -3.17 -24.84
N ASP A 97 13.14 -2.19 -25.57
CA ASP A 97 11.97 -2.32 -26.41
C ASP A 97 12.24 -3.01 -27.76
N LEU A 98 13.48 -3.39 -28.03
CA LEU A 98 13.96 -3.99 -29.29
C LEU A 98 13.58 -3.17 -30.52
N GLY A 99 13.36 -1.87 -30.37
CA GLY A 99 12.91 -0.99 -31.44
C GLY A 99 11.47 -1.21 -31.88
N LEU A 100 10.62 -1.77 -31.00
CA LEU A 100 9.20 -1.99 -31.31
C LEU A 100 8.47 -0.64 -31.44
N PRO A 101 7.73 -0.42 -32.56
CA PRO A 101 7.08 0.86 -32.76
C PRO A 101 5.92 1.06 -31.75
N GLU A 102 5.73 2.31 -31.28
CA GLU A 102 4.70 2.69 -30.29
C GLU A 102 3.28 2.18 -30.66
N GLN A 103 2.97 2.09 -31.96
CA GLN A 103 1.66 1.56 -32.43
C GLN A 103 1.42 0.11 -32.03
N ALA A 104 2.46 -0.68 -31.78
CA ALA A 104 2.31 -2.06 -31.32
C ALA A 104 1.78 -2.10 -29.88
N TYR A 105 2.26 -1.21 -29.01
CA TYR A 105 1.80 -1.11 -27.62
C TYR A 105 0.34 -0.68 -27.51
N LYS A 106 -0.15 0.18 -28.42
CA LYS A 106 -1.56 0.63 -28.43
C LYS A 106 -2.57 -0.49 -28.69
N LYS A 107 -2.12 -1.67 -29.15
CA LYS A 107 -2.98 -2.84 -29.41
C LYS A 107 -3.09 -3.81 -28.23
N VAL A 108 -2.34 -3.57 -27.17
CA VAL A 108 -2.27 -4.45 -26.00
C VAL A 108 -2.68 -3.65 -24.76
N SER A 109 -3.58 -4.20 -23.97
CA SER A 109 -3.90 -3.65 -22.65
C SER A 109 -2.85 -4.09 -21.64
N CYS A 110 -2.42 -3.17 -20.76
CA CYS A 110 -1.58 -3.51 -19.62
C CYS A 110 -2.43 -4.03 -18.46
N ASP A 111 -1.99 -5.10 -17.81
CA ASP A 111 -2.65 -5.63 -16.61
C ASP A 111 -2.40 -4.77 -15.38
N ALA A 112 -1.24 -4.10 -15.33
CA ALA A 112 -0.86 -3.17 -14.28
C ALA A 112 0.01 -2.04 -14.86
N ARG A 113 0.01 -0.90 -14.19
CA ARG A 113 0.89 0.24 -14.50
C ARG A 113 1.87 0.43 -13.35
N LEU A 114 3.16 0.44 -13.69
CA LEU A 114 4.22 0.76 -12.74
C LEU A 114 4.21 2.25 -12.41
N ILE A 115 4.36 2.58 -11.13
CA ILE A 115 4.58 3.94 -10.63
C ILE A 115 5.93 3.95 -9.94
N ASP A 116 6.85 4.72 -10.46
CA ASP A 116 8.24 4.86 -9.99
C ASP A 116 8.51 6.16 -9.27
N SER A 117 7.56 7.10 -9.29
CA SER A 117 7.69 8.42 -8.68
C SER A 117 6.33 9.00 -8.27
N PRO A 118 6.29 9.84 -7.22
CA PRO A 118 5.09 10.59 -6.88
C PRO A 118 4.68 11.56 -7.98
N ASN A 119 3.40 11.59 -8.34
CA ASN A 119 2.87 12.57 -9.28
C ASN A 119 2.52 13.87 -8.53
N TYR A 120 3.48 14.78 -8.41
CA TYR A 120 3.30 16.06 -7.72
C TYR A 120 2.38 17.04 -8.45
N ASP A 121 2.15 16.86 -9.76
CA ASP A 121 1.24 17.70 -10.53
C ASP A 121 -0.22 17.60 -10.05
N LEU A 122 -0.54 16.55 -9.27
CA LEU A 122 -1.83 16.42 -8.61
C LEU A 122 -2.00 17.39 -7.43
N LEU A 123 -0.91 17.92 -6.87
CA LEU A 123 -0.97 18.81 -5.71
C LEU A 123 -1.18 20.26 -6.17
N PRO A 124 -2.33 20.88 -5.85
CA PRO A 124 -2.58 22.25 -6.24
C PRO A 124 -1.61 23.21 -5.53
N GLU A 125 -1.15 24.24 -6.25
CA GLU A 125 -0.34 25.30 -5.67
C GLU A 125 -1.13 26.03 -4.55
N ARG A 126 -0.51 26.16 -3.38
CA ARG A 126 -1.13 26.85 -2.25
C ARG A 126 -1.00 28.36 -2.43
N LYS A 127 -2.14 29.05 -2.62
CA LYS A 127 -2.17 30.50 -2.71
C LYS A 127 -1.76 31.11 -1.36
N SER A 128 -1.03 32.23 -1.38
CA SER A 128 -0.55 32.90 -0.17
C SER A 128 -1.66 33.37 0.78
N ALA A 129 -2.88 33.60 0.26
CA ALA A 129 -4.07 33.96 1.02
C ALA A 129 -4.89 32.72 1.49
N SER A 130 -4.34 31.51 1.39
CA SER A 130 -5.05 30.29 1.82
C SER A 130 -5.18 30.21 3.35
N HIS A 131 -6.25 29.61 3.81
CA HIS A 131 -6.49 29.34 5.24
C HIS A 131 -6.73 27.83 5.45
N LYS A 132 -6.51 27.35 6.67
CA LYS A 132 -6.58 25.93 7.04
C LYS A 132 -7.88 25.24 6.60
N GLY A 133 -9.03 25.87 6.63
CA GLY A 133 -10.31 25.30 6.24
C GLY A 133 -10.41 24.90 4.76
N ARG A 134 -9.51 25.40 3.89
CA ARG A 134 -9.49 25.01 2.46
C ARG A 134 -8.87 23.62 2.22
N PHE A 135 -8.11 23.12 3.18
CA PHE A 135 -7.36 21.86 3.03
C PHE A 135 -8.01 20.71 3.80
N GLY A 136 -9.32 20.84 4.06
CA GLY A 136 -10.13 19.84 4.72
C GLY A 136 -9.90 19.71 6.24
N HIS A 137 -10.81 18.98 6.85
CA HIS A 137 -10.79 18.64 8.27
C HIS A 137 -10.89 17.11 8.43
N VAL A 138 -9.81 16.50 8.86
CA VAL A 138 -9.69 15.04 9.03
C VAL A 138 -10.10 14.66 10.45
N LEU A 139 -10.98 13.66 10.59
CA LEU A 139 -11.23 12.94 11.83
C LEU A 139 -10.45 11.62 11.82
N ILE A 140 -9.53 11.43 12.75
CA ILE A 140 -8.80 10.17 12.98
C ILE A 140 -9.41 9.48 14.18
N VAL A 141 -9.91 8.26 13.99
CA VAL A 141 -10.62 7.47 15.00
C VAL A 141 -9.83 6.22 15.34
N GLY A 142 -9.43 6.12 16.60
CA GLY A 142 -8.63 5.00 17.08
C GLY A 142 -7.94 5.30 18.39
N GLY A 143 -6.82 4.64 18.66
CA GLY A 143 -6.12 4.80 19.93
C GLY A 143 -6.98 4.29 21.09
N ASN A 144 -7.31 3.00 21.10
CA ASN A 144 -7.91 2.32 22.23
C ASN A 144 -6.93 2.30 23.41
N LYS A 145 -7.37 1.86 24.55
CA LYS A 145 -6.60 1.86 25.81
C LYS A 145 -5.19 1.31 25.61
N GLY A 146 -4.19 2.16 25.88
CA GLY A 146 -2.77 1.83 25.75
C GLY A 146 -2.20 1.87 24.34
N MET A 147 -2.96 2.33 23.34
CA MET A 147 -2.52 2.40 21.94
C MET A 147 -2.52 3.83 21.34
N PRO A 148 -2.04 4.87 22.05
CA PRO A 148 -2.03 6.24 21.54
C PRO A 148 -1.06 6.43 20.37
N GLY A 149 -0.01 5.61 20.26
CA GLY A 149 1.06 5.76 19.26
C GLY A 149 0.56 5.71 17.84
N ALA A 150 -0.40 4.84 17.53
CA ALA A 150 -0.95 4.65 16.19
C ALA A 150 -1.66 5.92 15.67
N VAL A 151 -2.55 6.49 16.47
CA VAL A 151 -3.27 7.73 16.09
C VAL A 151 -2.35 8.96 16.10
N ILE A 152 -1.31 8.98 16.93
CA ILE A 152 -0.28 10.03 16.94
C ILE A 152 0.47 10.03 15.61
N LEU A 153 0.94 8.84 15.15
CA LEU A 153 1.63 8.71 13.86
C LEU A 153 0.73 9.12 12.69
N ALA A 154 -0.51 8.63 12.68
CA ALA A 154 -1.47 8.97 11.62
C ALA A 154 -1.77 10.48 11.59
N ALA A 155 -1.98 11.12 12.76
CA ALA A 155 -2.27 12.55 12.84
C ALA A 155 -1.09 13.42 12.40
N ARG A 156 0.12 13.09 12.85
CA ARG A 156 1.34 13.78 12.40
C ARG A 156 1.53 13.63 10.89
N ALA A 157 1.33 12.43 10.34
CA ALA A 157 1.45 12.17 8.91
C ALA A 157 0.39 12.96 8.11
N ALA A 158 -0.87 13.00 8.56
CA ALA A 158 -1.92 13.79 7.93
C ALA A 158 -1.62 15.30 7.91
N LEU A 159 -1.11 15.84 9.02
CA LEU A 159 -0.68 17.25 9.10
C LEU A 159 0.52 17.53 8.18
N ARG A 160 1.53 16.65 8.17
CA ARG A 160 2.74 16.80 7.34
C ARG A 160 2.44 16.66 5.85
N SER A 161 1.46 15.83 5.46
CA SER A 161 0.99 15.74 4.08
C SER A 161 0.06 16.88 3.67
N GLY A 162 -0.32 17.75 4.62
CA GLY A 162 -0.97 19.03 4.32
C GLY A 162 -2.45 19.14 4.67
N ALA A 163 -3.03 18.24 5.47
CA ALA A 163 -4.38 18.41 6.01
C ALA A 163 -4.51 19.75 6.74
N GLY A 164 -5.61 20.46 6.53
CA GLY A 164 -5.81 21.77 7.13
C GLY A 164 -6.14 21.74 8.62
N LEU A 165 -6.92 20.76 9.03
CA LEU A 165 -7.33 20.50 10.41
C LEU A 165 -7.35 19.00 10.67
N VAL A 166 -6.94 18.60 11.88
CA VAL A 166 -7.02 17.22 12.35
C VAL A 166 -7.71 17.18 13.71
N THR A 167 -8.71 16.32 13.84
CA THR A 167 -9.29 15.94 15.15
C THR A 167 -9.02 14.46 15.37
N ILE A 168 -8.57 14.09 16.55
CA ILE A 168 -8.37 12.71 16.98
C ILE A 168 -9.51 12.35 17.94
N LEU A 169 -10.23 11.28 17.65
CA LEU A 169 -11.24 10.68 18.54
C LEU A 169 -10.67 9.41 19.15
N THR A 170 -10.53 9.35 20.45
CA THR A 170 -9.76 8.32 21.15
C THR A 170 -10.38 7.98 22.52
N GLU A 171 -9.77 7.02 23.19
CA GLU A 171 -10.09 6.64 24.57
C GLU A 171 -9.45 7.64 25.55
N GLU A 172 -10.12 7.91 26.68
CA GLU A 172 -9.79 8.97 27.65
C GLU A 172 -8.36 8.91 28.18
N THR A 173 -7.85 7.70 28.47
CA THR A 173 -6.50 7.53 29.06
C THR A 173 -5.37 7.99 28.14
N ASN A 174 -5.64 8.16 26.85
CA ASN A 174 -4.67 8.60 25.85
C ASN A 174 -4.61 10.12 25.66
N LEU A 175 -5.60 10.87 26.17
CA LEU A 175 -5.76 12.32 25.96
C LEU A 175 -4.46 13.11 26.19
N ALA A 176 -3.84 12.93 27.36
CA ALA A 176 -2.63 13.67 27.73
C ALA A 176 -1.44 13.36 26.83
N ALA A 177 -1.25 12.08 26.49
CA ALA A 177 -0.15 11.64 25.64
C ALA A 177 -0.30 12.21 24.20
N ILE A 178 -1.51 12.18 23.66
CA ILE A 178 -1.80 12.69 22.31
C ILE A 178 -1.65 14.23 22.28
N ALA A 179 -2.22 14.95 23.25
CA ALA A 179 -2.12 16.40 23.31
C ALA A 179 -0.66 16.90 23.46
N GLN A 180 0.18 16.12 24.12
CA GLN A 180 1.62 16.42 24.21
C GLN A 180 2.36 16.12 22.89
N ALA A 181 2.02 15.03 22.20
CA ALA A 181 2.75 14.57 21.02
C ALA A 181 2.34 15.29 19.73
N VAL A 182 1.07 15.76 19.65
CA VAL A 182 0.50 16.43 18.47
C VAL A 182 -0.34 17.65 18.93
N PRO A 183 0.31 18.72 19.43
CA PRO A 183 -0.40 19.90 19.94
C PRO A 183 -1.20 20.64 18.85
N GLU A 184 -0.92 20.39 17.57
CA GLU A 184 -1.66 20.96 16.43
C GLU A 184 -3.00 20.28 16.20
N ALA A 185 -3.24 19.07 16.72
CA ALA A 185 -4.48 18.35 16.60
C ALA A 185 -5.46 18.65 17.74
N MET A 186 -6.74 18.70 17.42
CA MET A 186 -7.79 18.70 18.42
C MET A 186 -8.01 17.26 18.92
N VAL A 187 -8.25 17.09 20.21
CA VAL A 187 -8.51 15.74 20.77
C VAL A 187 -9.91 15.71 21.38
N LYS A 188 -10.67 14.67 21.05
CA LYS A 188 -11.97 14.35 21.62
C LYS A 188 -11.93 12.94 22.21
N VAL A 189 -12.68 12.74 23.26
CA VAL A 189 -12.83 11.44 23.93
C VAL A 189 -14.21 10.87 23.56
N TYR A 190 -14.24 9.56 23.25
CA TYR A 190 -15.46 8.81 23.12
C TYR A 190 -15.56 7.78 24.25
N SER A 191 -16.65 7.83 25.00
CA SER A 191 -17.06 6.81 25.96
C SER A 191 -18.23 6.02 25.38
N LEU A 192 -18.24 4.71 25.55
CA LEU A 192 -19.29 3.85 25.01
C LEU A 192 -20.68 4.33 25.52
N GLY A 193 -21.57 4.59 24.57
CA GLY A 193 -22.92 5.11 24.83
C GLY A 193 -23.03 6.65 24.93
N ASP A 194 -21.91 7.37 24.74
CA ASP A 194 -21.89 8.85 24.65
C ASP A 194 -21.88 9.27 23.18
N ASP A 195 -23.03 9.24 22.55
CA ASP A 195 -23.18 9.59 21.13
C ASP A 195 -23.16 11.11 20.87
N ASP A 196 -23.19 11.93 21.93
CA ASP A 196 -23.15 13.39 21.83
C ASP A 196 -21.83 13.91 21.23
N VAL A 197 -20.76 13.11 21.31
CA VAL A 197 -19.48 13.43 20.66
C VAL A 197 -19.62 13.53 19.13
N PHE A 198 -20.58 12.81 18.54
CA PHE A 198 -20.93 12.86 17.13
C PHE A 198 -22.01 13.91 16.81
N SER A 199 -22.08 14.97 17.63
CA SER A 199 -23.00 16.09 17.40
C SER A 199 -22.88 16.67 15.99
N GLU A 200 -23.95 17.31 15.52
CA GLU A 200 -23.97 17.98 14.21
C GLU A 200 -22.77 18.92 14.03
N THR A 201 -22.38 19.65 15.10
CA THR A 201 -21.21 20.55 15.05
C THR A 201 -19.92 19.84 14.67
N LEU A 202 -19.66 18.62 15.15
CA LEU A 202 -18.48 17.85 14.74
C LEU A 202 -18.69 17.30 13.33
N THR A 203 -19.80 16.63 13.08
CA THR A 203 -20.06 15.94 11.81
C THR A 203 -20.11 16.89 10.61
N ASP A 204 -20.62 18.12 10.80
CA ASP A 204 -20.61 19.15 9.77
C ASP A 204 -19.24 19.73 9.50
N SER A 205 -18.39 19.82 10.53
CA SER A 205 -17.06 20.40 10.41
C SER A 205 -16.06 19.46 9.74
N ILE A 206 -16.17 18.14 9.92
CA ILE A 206 -15.28 17.17 9.32
C ILE A 206 -15.58 16.91 7.85
N THR A 207 -14.53 16.72 7.06
CA THR A 207 -14.66 16.43 5.63
C THR A 207 -14.32 14.97 5.30
N HIS A 208 -13.40 14.36 6.06
CA HIS A 208 -12.88 13.02 5.82
C HIS A 208 -12.64 12.28 7.14
N ILE A 209 -12.76 10.95 7.11
CA ILE A 209 -12.58 10.10 8.30
C ILE A 209 -11.54 9.02 7.99
N ALA A 210 -10.62 8.81 8.93
CA ALA A 210 -9.73 7.64 8.96
C ALA A 210 -9.96 6.87 10.25
N ILE A 211 -10.17 5.55 10.15
CA ILE A 211 -10.46 4.70 11.31
C ILE A 211 -9.65 3.41 11.26
N GLY A 212 -9.20 2.96 12.43
CA GLY A 212 -8.62 1.63 12.59
C GLY A 212 -7.26 1.60 13.29
N MET A 213 -6.50 2.68 13.26
CA MET A 213 -5.16 2.79 13.83
C MET A 213 -5.21 2.64 15.37
N GLY A 214 -4.72 1.50 15.88
CA GLY A 214 -4.81 1.17 17.29
C GLY A 214 -6.24 1.16 17.84
N LEU A 215 -7.22 0.80 17.02
CA LEU A 215 -8.64 0.84 17.40
C LEU A 215 -9.03 -0.28 18.36
N GLY A 216 -8.39 -1.47 18.23
CA GLY A 216 -8.85 -2.67 18.93
C GLY A 216 -10.10 -3.29 18.27
N GLN A 217 -10.65 -4.34 18.90
CA GLN A 217 -11.76 -5.11 18.35
C GLN A 217 -12.87 -5.37 19.39
N ASP A 218 -12.97 -4.52 20.39
CA ASP A 218 -13.98 -4.59 21.43
C ASP A 218 -15.29 -3.87 21.05
N GLU A 219 -16.23 -3.78 21.98
CA GLU A 219 -17.52 -3.11 21.77
C GLU A 219 -17.36 -1.62 21.49
N TRP A 220 -16.42 -0.95 22.16
CA TRP A 220 -16.07 0.46 21.91
C TRP A 220 -15.64 0.68 20.46
N SER A 221 -14.77 -0.18 19.96
CA SER A 221 -14.24 -0.14 18.58
C SER A 221 -15.34 -0.39 17.55
N SER A 222 -16.22 -1.36 17.82
CA SER A 222 -17.34 -1.72 16.95
C SER A 222 -18.37 -0.58 16.85
N ALA A 223 -18.68 0.08 17.97
CA ALA A 223 -19.57 1.23 18.00
C ALA A 223 -19.00 2.39 17.16
N LEU A 224 -17.72 2.71 17.33
CA LEU A 224 -17.04 3.76 16.56
C LEU A 224 -17.07 3.50 15.06
N LEU A 225 -16.81 2.26 14.62
CA LEU A 225 -16.86 1.93 13.19
C LEU A 225 -18.27 2.16 12.61
N LYS A 226 -19.33 1.74 13.32
CA LYS A 226 -20.72 1.98 12.92
C LYS A 226 -21.03 3.47 12.81
N HIS A 227 -20.64 4.27 13.80
CA HIS A 227 -20.80 5.72 13.74
C HIS A 227 -20.08 6.34 12.55
N CYS A 228 -18.81 5.98 12.30
CA CYS A 228 -18.04 6.50 11.17
C CYS A 228 -18.67 6.19 9.82
N ILE A 229 -19.22 4.99 9.64
CA ILE A 229 -19.94 4.61 8.41
C ILE A 229 -21.23 5.44 8.27
N SER A 230 -21.97 5.66 9.35
CA SER A 230 -23.25 6.39 9.33
C SER A 230 -23.11 7.87 8.95
N ILE A 231 -21.96 8.50 9.20
CA ILE A 231 -21.67 9.90 8.86
C ILE A 231 -21.59 10.15 7.34
N LYS A 232 -21.34 9.12 6.55
CA LYS A 232 -21.32 9.19 5.06
C LYS A 232 -20.31 10.18 4.49
N LYS A 233 -19.19 10.42 5.16
CA LYS A 233 -18.03 11.16 4.62
C LYS A 233 -17.06 10.20 3.96
N PRO A 234 -16.18 10.67 3.04
CA PRO A 234 -15.08 9.85 2.53
C PRO A 234 -14.31 9.18 3.67
N LEU A 235 -14.13 7.87 3.56
CA LEU A 235 -13.67 7.00 4.64
C LEU A 235 -12.39 6.24 4.24
N LEU A 236 -11.40 6.25 5.13
CA LEU A 236 -10.26 5.36 5.07
C LEU A 236 -10.34 4.37 6.24
N VAL A 237 -10.22 3.08 5.94
CA VAL A 237 -10.22 2.01 6.95
C VAL A 237 -8.91 1.23 6.87
N ASP A 238 -8.21 1.11 8.00
CA ASP A 238 -6.95 0.37 8.14
C ASP A 238 -6.97 -0.51 9.41
N ALA A 239 -5.99 -1.37 9.54
CA ALA A 239 -5.67 -2.14 10.75
C ALA A 239 -6.89 -2.82 11.40
N ASP A 240 -7.19 -2.52 12.67
CA ASP A 240 -8.31 -3.13 13.40
C ASP A 240 -9.66 -2.77 12.79
N GLY A 241 -9.79 -1.62 12.13
CA GLY A 241 -10.98 -1.27 11.37
C GLY A 241 -11.29 -2.29 10.26
N LEU A 242 -10.27 -2.80 9.57
CA LEU A 242 -10.43 -3.86 8.56
C LEU A 242 -10.83 -5.20 9.18
N ASN A 243 -10.29 -5.52 10.37
CA ASN A 243 -10.67 -6.73 11.09
C ASN A 243 -12.16 -6.70 11.51
N LEU A 244 -12.62 -5.54 11.99
CA LEU A 244 -14.04 -5.32 12.32
C LEU A 244 -14.92 -5.36 11.08
N LEU A 245 -14.51 -4.75 9.96
CA LEU A 245 -15.22 -4.87 8.69
C LEU A 245 -15.35 -6.34 8.25
N ALA A 246 -14.27 -7.13 8.35
CA ALA A 246 -14.29 -8.53 7.96
C ALA A 246 -15.33 -9.33 8.76
N SER A 247 -15.52 -9.01 10.06
CA SER A 247 -16.51 -9.66 10.93
C SER A 247 -17.93 -9.14 10.74
N SER A 248 -18.12 -7.85 10.40
CA SER A 248 -19.41 -7.19 10.28
C SER A 248 -20.00 -7.20 8.86
N MET A 249 -19.26 -7.62 7.83
CA MET A 249 -19.75 -7.68 6.44
C MET A 249 -20.98 -8.58 6.25
N GLN A 250 -21.36 -9.37 7.22
CA GLN A 250 -22.62 -10.15 7.24
C GLN A 250 -23.83 -9.24 7.57
N ASP A 251 -23.64 -8.13 8.26
CA ASP A 251 -24.69 -7.24 8.76
C ASP A 251 -25.12 -6.12 7.78
N LYS A 252 -24.57 -6.11 6.56
CA LYS A 252 -24.94 -5.22 5.43
C LYS A 252 -25.12 -3.73 5.77
N GLU A 253 -24.28 -3.15 6.60
CA GLU A 253 -24.20 -1.69 6.62
C GLU A 253 -23.54 -1.24 5.29
N THR A 254 -24.34 -0.65 4.42
CA THR A 254 -23.90 -0.23 3.09
C THR A 254 -23.05 1.03 3.22
N ILE A 255 -21.75 0.91 2.97
CA ILE A 255 -20.86 2.08 2.85
C ILE A 255 -21.23 2.79 1.55
N SER A 256 -21.79 4.00 1.65
CA SER A 256 -22.24 4.79 0.48
C SER A 256 -21.27 5.91 0.10
N SER A 257 -20.26 6.18 0.93
CA SER A 257 -19.22 7.19 0.71
C SER A 257 -18.01 6.63 -0.01
N PRO A 258 -17.15 7.48 -0.62
CA PRO A 258 -15.86 7.06 -1.13
C PRO A 258 -15.05 6.34 -0.05
N LEU A 259 -14.45 5.18 -0.41
CA LEU A 259 -13.78 4.28 0.51
C LEU A 259 -12.35 3.98 0.06
N VAL A 260 -11.40 4.12 0.97
CA VAL A 260 -10.05 3.54 0.82
C VAL A 260 -9.86 2.49 1.89
N ILE A 261 -9.39 1.31 1.50
CA ILE A 261 -8.94 0.27 2.43
C ILE A 261 -7.48 -0.07 2.18
N THR A 262 -6.73 -0.27 3.27
CA THR A 262 -5.27 -0.43 3.19
C THR A 262 -4.77 -1.74 3.83
N PRO A 263 -5.29 -2.92 3.45
CA PRO A 263 -4.91 -4.17 4.08
C PRO A 263 -3.45 -4.57 3.81
N HIS A 264 -2.77 -5.07 4.85
CA HIS A 264 -1.61 -5.94 4.67
C HIS A 264 -2.08 -7.38 4.34
N PRO A 265 -1.20 -8.31 3.89
CA PRO A 265 -1.65 -9.65 3.47
C PRO A 265 -2.47 -10.42 4.50
N GLY A 266 -2.19 -10.27 5.80
CA GLY A 266 -2.97 -10.92 6.86
C GLY A 266 -4.39 -10.35 7.03
N GLU A 267 -4.55 -9.03 6.90
CA GLU A 267 -5.87 -8.35 6.90
C GLU A 267 -6.66 -8.70 5.65
N ALA A 268 -5.97 -8.74 4.49
CA ALA A 268 -6.54 -9.17 3.22
C ALA A 268 -7.09 -10.61 3.29
N ALA A 269 -6.34 -11.51 3.90
CA ALA A 269 -6.77 -12.90 4.11
C ALA A 269 -8.04 -12.97 4.96
N ARG A 270 -8.13 -12.21 6.06
CA ARG A 270 -9.33 -12.15 6.91
C ARG A 270 -10.53 -11.57 6.17
N LEU A 271 -10.35 -10.48 5.44
CA LEU A 271 -11.39 -9.87 4.61
C LEU A 271 -11.95 -10.84 3.57
N LEU A 272 -11.11 -11.68 2.97
CA LEU A 272 -11.53 -12.67 1.96
C LEU A 272 -12.10 -13.95 2.57
N SER A 273 -11.67 -14.35 3.78
CA SER A 273 -12.15 -15.57 4.45
C SER A 273 -13.58 -15.45 4.98
N GLY A 274 -14.05 -14.26 5.34
CA GLY A 274 -15.40 -14.00 5.91
C GLY A 274 -16.56 -14.24 4.93
N THR A 275 -16.38 -14.86 3.78
CA THR A 275 -17.32 -14.85 2.66
C THR A 275 -18.07 -16.10 2.35
N GLY A 276 -18.17 -17.07 3.23
CA GLY A 276 -19.05 -18.21 2.98
C GLY A 276 -18.91 -18.91 1.60
N THR A 277 -17.76 -18.76 0.93
CA THR A 277 -17.43 -19.59 -0.23
C THR A 277 -17.17 -21.00 0.25
N ASP A 278 -17.66 -22.00 -0.46
CA ASP A 278 -17.74 -23.43 -0.12
C ASP A 278 -16.42 -24.13 0.27
N THR A 279 -15.34 -23.38 0.48
CA THR A 279 -14.06 -23.93 0.98
C THR A 279 -13.95 -23.62 2.45
N ASN A 280 -14.05 -24.64 3.28
CA ASN A 280 -13.92 -24.63 4.76
C ASN A 280 -12.53 -24.21 5.27
N GLU A 281 -11.67 -23.66 4.44
CA GLU A 281 -10.31 -23.26 4.81
C GLU A 281 -10.17 -21.73 4.81
N ALA A 282 -9.84 -21.20 5.98
CA ALA A 282 -9.50 -19.78 6.12
C ALA A 282 -8.22 -19.49 5.34
N LEU A 283 -8.25 -18.43 4.49
CA LEU A 283 -7.06 -17.97 3.78
C LEU A 283 -6.00 -17.49 4.75
N SER A 284 -4.74 -17.74 4.42
CA SER A 284 -3.58 -17.27 5.14
C SER A 284 -2.92 -16.07 4.44
N SER A 285 -2.04 -15.37 5.15
CA SER A 285 -1.18 -14.34 4.56
C SER A 285 -0.34 -14.90 3.39
N ALA A 286 0.11 -16.16 3.49
CA ALA A 286 0.88 -16.82 2.45
C ALA A 286 0.03 -17.04 1.17
N ASP A 287 -1.27 -17.33 1.31
CA ASP A 287 -2.14 -17.51 0.14
C ASP A 287 -2.36 -16.19 -0.61
N ILE A 288 -2.43 -15.07 0.10
CA ILE A 288 -2.47 -13.74 -0.51
C ILE A 288 -1.16 -13.44 -1.26
N GLN A 289 -0.02 -13.80 -0.66
CA GLN A 289 1.30 -13.54 -1.26
C GLN A 289 1.58 -14.39 -2.50
N LYS A 290 0.99 -15.59 -2.62
CA LYS A 290 1.12 -16.46 -3.81
C LYS A 290 0.65 -15.77 -5.10
N ASP A 291 -0.41 -14.97 -5.03
CA ASP A 291 -0.91 -14.18 -6.15
C ASP A 291 -1.55 -12.89 -5.62
N ARG A 292 -0.72 -11.86 -5.47
CA ARG A 292 -1.13 -10.55 -4.96
C ARG A 292 -2.08 -9.84 -5.93
N PHE A 293 -1.90 -10.05 -7.24
CA PHE A 293 -2.73 -9.42 -8.27
C PHE A 293 -4.15 -9.99 -8.29
N ALA A 294 -4.30 -11.31 -8.22
CA ALA A 294 -5.62 -11.92 -8.08
C ALA A 294 -6.26 -11.56 -6.73
N SER A 295 -5.46 -11.50 -5.66
CA SER A 295 -5.94 -11.18 -4.31
C SER A 295 -6.53 -9.77 -4.23
N ILE A 296 -5.85 -8.75 -4.78
CA ILE A 296 -6.37 -7.39 -4.75
C ILE A 296 -7.64 -7.21 -5.59
N ARG A 297 -7.74 -7.92 -6.73
CA ARG A 297 -8.97 -7.92 -7.54
C ARG A 297 -10.16 -8.53 -6.77
N LYS A 298 -9.93 -9.65 -6.07
CA LYS A 298 -10.94 -10.27 -5.19
C LYS A 298 -11.33 -9.35 -4.04
N LEU A 299 -10.36 -8.67 -3.40
CA LEU A 299 -10.63 -7.69 -2.35
C LEU A 299 -11.51 -6.56 -2.85
N ARG A 300 -11.18 -5.96 -4.01
CA ARG A 300 -11.99 -4.87 -4.57
C ARG A 300 -13.42 -5.33 -4.90
N ALA A 301 -13.58 -6.53 -5.44
CA ALA A 301 -14.89 -7.12 -5.75
C ALA A 301 -15.80 -7.28 -4.50
N ARG A 302 -15.22 -7.37 -3.30
CA ARG A 302 -15.99 -7.38 -2.04
C ARG A 302 -16.74 -6.08 -1.77
N PHE A 303 -16.33 -5.01 -2.40
CA PHE A 303 -16.85 -3.65 -2.24
C PHE A 303 -17.45 -3.13 -3.55
N ASP A 304 -17.99 -4.00 -4.41
CA ASP A 304 -18.57 -3.59 -5.70
C ASP A 304 -19.82 -2.72 -5.52
N ASP A 305 -20.53 -2.87 -4.39
CA ASP A 305 -21.67 -2.01 -4.03
C ASP A 305 -21.22 -0.58 -3.65
N VAL A 306 -19.94 -0.35 -3.38
CA VAL A 306 -19.36 0.97 -3.07
C VAL A 306 -18.93 1.65 -4.37
N LYS A 307 -19.63 2.72 -4.74
CA LYS A 307 -19.46 3.42 -6.03
C LYS A 307 -18.00 3.86 -6.28
N SER A 308 -17.30 4.30 -5.25
CA SER A 308 -15.90 4.71 -5.33
C SER A 308 -15.12 4.02 -4.22
N CYS A 309 -14.38 2.97 -4.58
CA CYS A 309 -13.57 2.21 -3.63
C CYS A 309 -12.19 1.95 -4.22
N THR A 310 -11.14 2.28 -3.48
CA THR A 310 -9.76 1.95 -3.80
C THR A 310 -9.18 1.05 -2.73
N VAL A 311 -8.54 -0.02 -3.15
CA VAL A 311 -7.85 -0.99 -2.30
C VAL A 311 -6.35 -0.81 -2.43
N VAL A 312 -5.64 -0.73 -1.30
CA VAL A 312 -4.18 -0.80 -1.23
C VAL A 312 -3.76 -2.11 -0.59
N LEU A 313 -3.20 -3.03 -1.35
CA LEU A 313 -2.58 -4.23 -0.79
C LEU A 313 -1.12 -3.94 -0.47
N LYS A 314 -0.85 -3.69 0.82
CA LYS A 314 0.50 -3.36 1.34
C LYS A 314 1.50 -4.50 1.16
N GLY A 315 2.78 -4.18 0.97
CA GLY A 315 3.90 -5.16 0.89
C GLY A 315 4.96 -4.73 -0.11
N ALA A 316 5.94 -5.60 -0.39
CA ALA A 316 6.93 -5.37 -1.43
C ALA A 316 6.23 -5.21 -2.78
N GLY A 317 6.38 -4.05 -3.42
CA GLY A 317 5.55 -3.65 -4.54
C GLY A 317 4.09 -3.46 -4.10
N SER A 318 3.77 -2.36 -3.43
CA SER A 318 2.39 -2.07 -3.01
C SER A 318 1.47 -1.93 -4.22
N LEU A 319 0.32 -2.62 -4.19
CA LEU A 319 -0.67 -2.60 -5.25
C LEU A 319 -1.82 -1.68 -4.89
N ILE A 320 -2.30 -0.88 -5.84
CA ILE A 320 -3.46 0.00 -5.71
C ILE A 320 -4.45 -0.34 -6.81
N TYR A 321 -5.72 -0.61 -6.47
CA TYR A 321 -6.74 -1.02 -7.43
C TYR A 321 -8.11 -0.43 -7.10
N ASP A 322 -8.74 0.20 -8.09
CA ASP A 322 -10.07 0.83 -7.98
C ASP A 322 -11.20 0.04 -8.65
N GLY A 323 -10.87 -1.09 -9.29
CA GLY A 323 -11.80 -1.89 -10.09
C GLY A 323 -11.60 -1.73 -11.60
N GLN A 324 -10.86 -0.72 -12.03
CA GLN A 324 -10.54 -0.44 -13.43
C GLN A 324 -9.04 -0.44 -13.70
N GLN A 325 -8.28 0.34 -12.95
CA GLN A 325 -6.84 0.48 -13.10
C GLN A 325 -6.10 -0.13 -11.93
N LEU A 326 -5.12 -0.99 -12.22
CA LEU A 326 -4.20 -1.53 -11.22
C LEU A 326 -2.86 -0.80 -11.34
N LEU A 327 -2.45 -0.19 -10.24
CA LEU A 327 -1.20 0.53 -10.11
C LEU A 327 -0.27 -0.24 -9.18
N LEU A 328 1.02 -0.25 -9.48
CA LEU A 328 2.06 -0.90 -8.69
C LEU A 328 3.14 0.12 -8.36
N CYS A 329 3.37 0.36 -7.07
CA CYS A 329 4.48 1.18 -6.59
C CYS A 329 5.65 0.29 -6.18
N ASN A 330 6.78 0.40 -6.87
CA ASN A 330 7.99 -0.36 -6.59
C ASN A 330 9.00 0.37 -5.69
N GLN A 331 8.66 1.57 -5.23
CA GLN A 331 9.46 2.31 -4.25
C GLN A 331 9.33 1.68 -2.86
N GLY A 332 10.25 2.04 -1.99
CA GLY A 332 10.37 1.51 -0.64
C GLY A 332 11.42 0.41 -0.55
N ASN A 333 11.82 0.11 0.67
CA ASN A 333 12.89 -0.84 0.93
C ASN A 333 12.61 -1.66 2.20
N ALA A 334 13.46 -2.66 2.46
CA ALA A 334 13.32 -3.59 3.57
C ALA A 334 13.32 -2.92 4.97
N ALA A 335 13.87 -1.71 5.11
CA ALA A 335 13.84 -0.98 6.38
C ALA A 335 12.41 -0.56 6.80
N MET A 336 11.46 -0.51 5.84
CA MET A 336 10.05 -0.26 6.10
C MET A 336 9.33 -1.40 6.84
N ALA A 337 9.98 -2.54 7.05
CA ALA A 337 9.47 -3.61 7.91
C ALA A 337 9.60 -3.21 9.41
N SER A 338 8.92 -2.13 9.78
CA SER A 338 8.97 -1.48 11.10
C SER A 338 7.55 -1.13 11.55
N PRO A 339 7.27 -1.17 12.87
CA PRO A 339 5.95 -0.82 13.41
C PRO A 339 5.54 0.63 13.07
N GLY A 340 4.25 0.86 12.85
CA GLY A 340 3.69 2.19 12.62
C GLY A 340 3.73 2.67 11.17
N MET A 341 4.36 1.94 10.24
CA MET A 341 4.40 2.32 8.82
C MET A 341 3.00 2.38 8.20
N GLY A 342 2.10 1.46 8.57
CA GLY A 342 0.70 1.49 8.14
C GLY A 342 -0.04 2.73 8.62
N ASP A 343 0.15 3.10 9.90
CA ASP A 343 -0.47 4.29 10.49
C ASP A 343 -0.02 5.57 9.76
N VAL A 344 1.27 5.65 9.40
CA VAL A 344 1.82 6.78 8.62
C VAL A 344 1.20 6.82 7.22
N LEU A 345 1.13 5.69 6.52
CA LEU A 345 0.49 5.61 5.20
C LEU A 345 -0.97 6.07 5.26
N SER A 346 -1.73 5.61 6.26
CA SER A 346 -3.13 6.00 6.47
C SER A 346 -3.25 7.51 6.73
N GLY A 347 -2.34 8.08 7.50
CA GLY A 347 -2.28 9.53 7.74
C GLY A 347 -1.98 10.33 6.47
N ILE A 348 -1.00 9.92 5.66
CA ILE A 348 -0.67 10.57 4.38
C ILE A 348 -1.88 10.50 3.45
N CYS A 349 -2.47 9.31 3.29
CA CYS A 349 -3.57 9.07 2.38
C CYS A 349 -4.79 9.94 2.73
N ILE A 350 -5.22 9.94 3.99
CA ILE A 350 -6.39 10.74 4.40
C ILE A 350 -6.10 12.25 4.34
N GLY A 351 -4.86 12.66 4.60
CA GLY A 351 -4.44 14.06 4.50
C GLY A 351 -4.45 14.57 3.05
N LEU A 352 -4.10 13.73 2.08
CA LEU A 352 -4.19 14.05 0.65
C LEU A 352 -5.65 14.02 0.17
N MET A 353 -6.45 13.02 0.58
CA MET A 353 -7.87 12.97 0.28
C MET A 353 -8.57 14.26 0.74
N ALA A 354 -8.26 14.74 1.94
CA ALA A 354 -8.86 15.96 2.49
C ALA A 354 -8.55 17.21 1.66
N GLN A 355 -7.41 17.28 1.02
CA GLN A 355 -7.01 18.40 0.17
C GLN A 355 -7.58 18.30 -1.23
N LEU A 356 -7.51 17.12 -1.85
CA LEU A 356 -7.78 16.92 -3.27
C LEU A 356 -9.25 16.61 -3.59
N MET A 357 -10.03 16.12 -2.61
CA MET A 357 -11.45 15.84 -2.77
C MET A 357 -12.35 16.96 -2.22
N HIS A 358 -11.78 18.05 -1.68
CA HIS A 358 -12.58 19.12 -1.05
C HIS A 358 -13.04 20.16 -2.08
N PRO A 359 -14.36 20.52 -2.12
CA PRO A 359 -14.94 21.41 -3.13
C PRO A 359 -14.42 22.85 -3.16
N SER A 360 -13.65 23.29 -2.15
CA SER A 360 -13.15 24.66 -2.04
C SER A 360 -11.96 24.99 -2.96
N SER A 361 -11.50 24.09 -3.77
CA SER A 361 -10.49 24.33 -4.82
C SER A 361 -11.04 25.06 -6.05
N GLY A 362 -12.10 25.74 -5.97
CA GLY A 362 -12.72 26.83 -6.77
C GLY A 362 -12.44 27.03 -8.26
N GLU A 363 -11.73 26.14 -8.91
CA GLU A 363 -11.52 26.07 -10.36
C GLU A 363 -11.79 24.61 -10.77
N ALA A 364 -12.50 24.42 -11.87
CA ALA A 364 -12.78 23.11 -12.45
C ALA A 364 -11.48 22.51 -13.01
N GLU A 365 -10.57 22.12 -12.12
CA GLU A 365 -9.47 21.23 -12.46
C GLU A 365 -10.03 19.80 -12.66
N ALA A 366 -9.42 19.03 -13.53
CA ALA A 366 -9.84 17.67 -13.80
C ALA A 366 -10.02 16.92 -12.46
N GLU A 367 -11.15 16.26 -12.31
CA GLU A 367 -11.49 15.54 -11.07
C GLU A 367 -10.47 14.43 -10.84
N VAL A 368 -9.57 14.62 -9.86
CA VAL A 368 -8.52 13.65 -9.51
C VAL A 368 -9.20 12.41 -8.95
N SER A 369 -8.90 11.25 -9.49
CA SER A 369 -9.51 10.00 -9.03
C SER A 369 -8.98 9.59 -7.65
N LEU A 370 -9.81 8.85 -6.89
CA LEU A 370 -9.42 8.33 -5.58
C LEU A 370 -8.19 7.41 -5.66
N SER A 371 -8.03 6.67 -6.75
CA SER A 371 -6.88 5.80 -6.99
C SER A 371 -5.59 6.60 -7.24
N GLU A 372 -5.65 7.71 -7.96
CA GLU A 372 -4.49 8.60 -8.17
C GLU A 372 -4.05 9.27 -6.86
N ILE A 373 -5.00 9.75 -6.05
CA ILE A 373 -4.70 10.31 -4.72
C ILE A 373 -4.03 9.25 -3.83
N THR A 374 -4.57 8.03 -3.84
CA THR A 374 -4.04 6.92 -3.05
C THR A 374 -2.67 6.48 -3.55
N ALA A 375 -2.45 6.47 -4.86
CA ALA A 375 -1.16 6.16 -5.46
C ALA A 375 -0.09 7.20 -5.08
N LEU A 376 -0.44 8.48 -5.12
CA LEU A 376 0.44 9.55 -4.64
C LEU A 376 0.82 9.33 -3.16
N ALA A 377 -0.14 8.97 -2.30
CA ALA A 377 0.12 8.68 -0.88
C ALA A 377 1.11 7.53 -0.70
N VAL A 378 0.92 6.44 -1.44
CA VAL A 378 1.80 5.26 -1.39
C VAL A 378 3.21 5.61 -1.85
N CYS A 379 3.34 6.36 -2.96
CA CYS A 379 4.65 6.78 -3.47
C CYS A 379 5.36 7.77 -2.53
N LEU A 380 4.65 8.73 -1.95
CA LEU A 380 5.23 9.65 -0.95
C LEU A 380 5.73 8.90 0.28
N HIS A 381 4.94 7.96 0.79
CA HIS A 381 5.32 7.14 1.93
C HIS A 381 6.59 6.31 1.66
N ALA A 382 6.63 5.63 0.52
CA ALA A 382 7.75 4.80 0.12
C ALA A 382 9.00 5.64 -0.25
N GLY A 383 8.82 6.72 -1.01
CA GLY A 383 9.89 7.63 -1.40
C GLY A 383 10.53 8.34 -0.21
N ALA A 384 9.74 8.71 0.83
CA ALA A 384 10.28 9.26 2.07
C ALA A 384 11.18 8.25 2.78
N ALA A 385 10.79 6.98 2.83
CA ALA A 385 11.61 5.91 3.40
C ALA A 385 12.93 5.72 2.63
N ASP A 386 12.88 5.69 1.30
CA ASP A 386 14.07 5.56 0.45
C ASP A 386 15.01 6.75 0.61
N ARG A 387 14.47 7.95 0.64
CA ARG A 387 15.23 9.19 0.85
C ARG A 387 15.95 9.21 2.21
N TYR A 388 15.27 8.79 3.28
CA TYR A 388 15.85 8.73 4.61
C TYR A 388 16.94 7.67 4.71
N THR A 389 16.65 6.47 4.22
CA THR A 389 17.55 5.31 4.40
C THR A 389 18.81 5.36 3.53
N LYS A 390 18.73 5.99 2.36
CA LYS A 390 19.84 6.08 1.39
C LYS A 390 20.48 4.71 1.12
N GLY A 391 19.64 3.70 0.89
CA GLY A 391 20.04 2.33 0.62
C GLY A 391 20.33 1.47 1.86
N LYS A 392 20.19 2.00 3.08
CA LYS A 392 20.27 1.18 4.31
C LYS A 392 18.97 0.41 4.50
N THR A 393 19.07 -0.81 5.00
CA THR A 393 17.95 -1.73 5.15
C THR A 393 17.45 -1.91 6.59
N ARG A 394 17.95 -1.10 7.55
CA ARG A 394 17.63 -1.22 8.99
C ARG A 394 17.62 0.14 9.67
N GLY A 395 16.88 0.24 10.77
CA GLY A 395 16.89 1.39 11.69
C GLY A 395 15.96 2.53 11.27
N LEU A 396 15.05 2.32 10.30
CA LEU A 396 14.02 3.27 9.95
C LEU A 396 12.86 3.19 10.94
N LEU A 397 12.48 4.32 11.50
CA LEU A 397 11.30 4.49 12.32
C LEU A 397 10.16 5.14 11.50
N ALA A 398 8.93 4.88 11.88
CA ALA A 398 7.77 5.52 11.25
C ALA A 398 7.81 7.07 11.37
N SER A 399 8.34 7.59 12.46
CA SER A 399 8.58 9.03 12.67
C SER A 399 9.58 9.63 11.67
N ASP A 400 10.61 8.88 11.26
CA ASP A 400 11.60 9.35 10.30
C ASP A 400 10.95 9.58 8.92
N VAL A 401 10.02 8.70 8.54
CA VAL A 401 9.23 8.87 7.31
C VAL A 401 8.41 10.14 7.36
N ILE A 402 7.71 10.39 8.50
CA ILE A 402 6.90 11.61 8.69
C ILE A 402 7.78 12.87 8.60
N ASP A 403 8.95 12.84 9.20
CA ASP A 403 9.85 14.01 9.25
C ASP A 403 10.51 14.28 7.88
N THR A 404 10.61 13.26 7.03
CA THR A 404 11.13 13.37 5.65
C THR A 404 10.09 13.87 4.64
N LEU A 405 8.79 13.73 4.90
CA LEU A 405 7.72 14.14 3.96
C LEU A 405 7.85 15.58 3.44
N PRO A 406 8.18 16.61 4.22
CA PRO A 406 8.31 17.99 3.73
C PRO A 406 9.49 18.22 2.78
N GLU A 407 10.37 17.26 2.66
CA GLU A 407 11.56 17.34 1.79
C GLU A 407 11.33 16.75 0.40
N LEU A 408 10.16 16.17 0.17
CA LEU A 408 9.75 15.55 -1.09
C LEU A 408 8.98 16.54 -2.04
#